data_a21f59fcae3cc9513e069630d8253742
#
_entry.id   a21f59fcae3cc9513e069630d8253742
#
_cell.length_a   1.000
_cell.length_b   1.000
_cell.length_c   1.000
_cell.angle_alpha   90.00
_cell.angle_beta   90.00
_cell.angle_gamma   90.00
#
_symmetry.space_group_name_H-M   'P 1'
#
loop_
_entity.id
_entity.type
_entity.pdbx_description
1 polymer ?
#
loop_
_entity_poly.entity_id
_entity_poly.type
_entity_poly.pdbx_seq_one_letter_code
_entity_poly.pdbx_strand_id
1 'polypeptide(L)'
;VQFAKDIYDILDDEGIWTCEQSYLLYMLKTNSIDTICHEHLEYYALTQIITIADMANLKIIDVKFNSSNGGSFRIYFCKKESKQFEECAELLEHLLKEEEKYDIKNPLTYKNFINKCDTELKKLTDVLNIIKQNGQTAYLLGASTKGNCVLQYCNINENYVKYAVERNPEKIGRCTST
;
A
#
# COMPACT_ATOMS: atom_id res chain seq x y z
N VAL A 1 -2.65 -17.72 -2.28
CA VAL A 1 -2.34 -18.82 -3.21
C VAL A 1 -3.63 -19.42 -3.79
N GLN A 2 -4.62 -19.83 -2.98
CA GLN A 2 -5.84 -20.48 -3.50
C GLN A 2 -6.54 -19.63 -4.55
N PHE A 3 -6.77 -18.35 -4.29
CA PHE A 3 -7.37 -17.42 -5.25
C PHE A 3 -6.65 -17.40 -6.62
N ALA A 4 -5.29 -17.43 -6.61
CA ALA A 4 -4.53 -17.46 -7.88
C ALA A 4 -4.71 -18.80 -8.62
N LYS A 5 -4.89 -19.92 -7.91
CA LYS A 5 -5.22 -21.22 -8.50
C LYS A 5 -6.61 -21.23 -9.11
N ASP A 6 -7.59 -20.65 -8.39
CA ASP A 6 -8.96 -20.53 -8.91
C ASP A 6 -9.00 -19.67 -10.18
N ILE A 7 -8.16 -18.61 -10.25
CA ILE A 7 -7.98 -17.82 -11.49
C ILE A 7 -7.36 -18.68 -12.61
N TYR A 8 -6.32 -19.46 -12.30
CA TYR A 8 -5.72 -20.36 -13.30
C TYR A 8 -6.76 -21.32 -13.90
N ASP A 9 -7.65 -21.88 -13.06
CA ASP A 9 -8.65 -22.85 -13.49
C ASP A 9 -9.71 -22.26 -14.45
N ILE A 10 -10.06 -20.97 -14.26
CA ILE A 10 -11.06 -20.28 -15.11
C ILE A 10 -10.45 -19.50 -16.27
N LEU A 11 -9.14 -19.28 -16.25
CA LEU A 11 -8.45 -18.52 -17.29
C LEU A 11 -8.39 -19.36 -18.58
N ASP A 12 -8.66 -18.72 -19.71
CA ASP A 12 -8.42 -19.33 -21.03
C ASP A 12 -6.92 -19.67 -21.21
N ASP A 13 -6.58 -20.62 -22.06
CA ASP A 13 -5.20 -21.08 -22.25
C ASP A 13 -4.27 -19.96 -22.73
N GLU A 14 -4.80 -19.01 -23.51
CA GLU A 14 -4.10 -17.80 -23.95
C GLU A 14 -4.67 -16.54 -23.28
N GLY A 15 -5.39 -16.70 -22.15
CA GLY A 15 -5.96 -15.63 -21.38
C GLY A 15 -4.91 -14.87 -20.55
N ILE A 16 -5.20 -13.60 -20.27
CA ILE A 16 -4.40 -12.75 -19.40
C ILE A 16 -5.19 -12.39 -18.14
N TRP A 17 -4.59 -12.62 -16.97
CA TRP A 17 -5.08 -12.08 -15.70
C TRP A 17 -4.29 -10.83 -15.33
N THR A 18 -5.00 -9.74 -15.03
CA THR A 18 -4.41 -8.51 -14.53
C THR A 18 -4.75 -8.32 -13.06
N CYS A 19 -3.73 -8.13 -12.24
CA CYS A 19 -3.86 -7.86 -10.82
C CYS A 19 -3.13 -6.56 -10.46
N GLU A 20 -3.74 -5.72 -9.63
CA GLU A 20 -3.09 -4.51 -9.12
C GLU A 20 -3.10 -4.52 -7.59
N GLN A 21 -1.94 -4.26 -6.99
CA GLN A 21 -1.72 -4.25 -5.55
C GLN A 21 -0.84 -3.05 -5.14
N SER A 22 -0.97 -2.60 -3.90
CA SER A 22 0.02 -1.70 -3.31
C SER A 22 1.38 -2.38 -3.26
N TYR A 23 2.44 -1.67 -3.65
CA TYR A 23 3.78 -2.23 -3.72
C TYR A 23 4.55 -1.94 -2.43
N LEU A 24 4.92 -2.99 -1.69
CA LEU A 24 5.61 -2.87 -0.41
C LEU A 24 6.86 -2.00 -0.50
N LEU A 25 7.69 -2.15 -1.54
CA LEU A 25 8.89 -1.35 -1.69
C LEU A 25 8.59 0.15 -1.80
N TYR A 26 7.50 0.53 -2.49
CA TYR A 26 7.09 1.93 -2.57
C TYR A 26 6.55 2.45 -1.24
N MET A 27 5.76 1.66 -0.53
CA MET A 27 5.31 1.99 0.82
C MET A 27 6.50 2.34 1.73
N LEU A 28 7.55 1.52 1.71
CA LEU A 28 8.76 1.73 2.51
C LEU A 28 9.56 2.97 2.04
N LYS A 29 9.65 3.20 0.72
CA LYS A 29 10.37 4.35 0.14
C LYS A 29 9.66 5.69 0.41
N THR A 30 8.33 5.70 0.42
CA THR A 30 7.51 6.91 0.57
C THR A 30 7.03 7.16 2.00
N ASN A 31 7.40 6.29 2.95
CA ASN A 31 6.94 6.32 4.34
C ASN A 31 5.41 6.31 4.48
N SER A 32 4.71 5.56 3.62
CA SER A 32 3.24 5.50 3.59
C SER A 32 2.68 4.66 4.73
N ILE A 33 2.83 5.13 5.98
CA ILE A 33 2.31 4.45 7.18
C ILE A 33 0.78 4.36 7.18
N ASP A 34 0.10 5.28 6.52
CA ASP A 34 -1.36 5.32 6.36
C ASP A 34 -1.94 4.11 5.62
N THR A 35 -1.08 3.34 4.93
CA THR A 35 -1.48 2.06 4.33
C THR A 35 -1.57 0.93 5.34
N ILE A 36 -1.00 1.08 6.55
CA ILE A 36 -1.10 0.10 7.63
C ILE A 36 -2.44 0.28 8.33
N CYS A 37 -3.44 -0.46 7.88
CA CYS A 37 -4.80 -0.44 8.39
C CYS A 37 -5.41 -1.85 8.40
N HIS A 38 -6.53 -2.01 9.11
CA HIS A 38 -7.20 -3.30 9.27
C HIS A 38 -7.70 -3.93 7.95
N GLU A 39 -7.84 -3.13 6.89
CA GLU A 39 -8.25 -3.60 5.56
C GLU A 39 -7.09 -4.23 4.78
N HIS A 40 -5.84 -3.90 5.14
CA HIS A 40 -4.63 -4.40 4.48
C HIS A 40 -3.96 -5.47 5.35
N LEU A 41 -4.40 -6.72 5.17
CA LEU A 41 -3.90 -7.85 5.95
C LEU A 41 -2.49 -8.29 5.54
N GLU A 42 -2.09 -7.98 4.30
CA GLU A 42 -0.83 -8.42 3.71
C GLU A 42 -0.24 -7.31 2.85
N TYR A 43 1.09 -7.28 2.77
CA TYR A 43 1.86 -6.31 1.97
C TYR A 43 2.77 -7.09 1.03
N TYR A 44 2.60 -6.89 -0.27
CA TYR A 44 3.29 -7.66 -1.28
C TYR A 44 4.46 -6.89 -1.89
N ALA A 45 5.61 -7.55 -1.96
CA ALA A 45 6.69 -7.24 -2.88
C ALA A 45 6.64 -8.20 -4.08
N LEU A 46 7.39 -7.93 -5.13
CA LEU A 46 7.43 -8.78 -6.31
C LEU A 46 7.91 -10.20 -5.99
N THR A 47 8.83 -10.35 -5.04
CA THR A 47 9.33 -11.65 -4.57
C THR A 47 8.18 -12.58 -4.13
N GLN A 48 7.18 -12.06 -3.37
CA GLN A 48 6.03 -12.85 -2.93
C GLN A 48 5.08 -13.15 -4.10
N ILE A 49 4.90 -12.19 -5.00
CA ILE A 49 4.03 -12.35 -6.18
C ILE A 49 4.56 -13.42 -7.12
N ILE A 50 5.87 -13.46 -7.36
CA ILE A 50 6.51 -14.52 -8.17
C ILE A 50 6.25 -15.88 -7.52
N THR A 51 6.44 -15.99 -6.21
CA THR A 51 6.17 -17.24 -5.47
C THR A 51 4.70 -17.69 -5.62
N ILE A 52 3.75 -16.74 -5.51
CA ILE A 52 2.31 -17.03 -5.68
C ILE A 52 2.01 -17.47 -7.12
N ALA A 53 2.59 -16.81 -8.11
CA ALA A 53 2.44 -17.16 -9.53
C ALA A 53 2.96 -18.59 -9.78
N ASP A 54 4.16 -18.90 -9.29
CA ASP A 54 4.75 -20.23 -9.41
C ASP A 54 3.88 -21.33 -8.81
N MET A 55 3.37 -21.09 -7.59
CA MET A 55 2.50 -22.04 -6.90
C MET A 55 1.13 -22.22 -7.56
N ALA A 56 0.72 -21.28 -8.40
CA ALA A 56 -0.52 -21.31 -9.18
C ALA A 56 -0.32 -21.69 -10.64
N ASN A 57 0.89 -22.11 -11.04
CA ASN A 57 1.25 -22.44 -12.39
C ASN A 57 1.04 -21.30 -13.42
N LEU A 58 1.25 -20.05 -12.94
CA LEU A 58 1.20 -18.83 -13.72
C LEU A 58 2.61 -18.29 -13.98
N LYS A 59 2.81 -17.54 -15.05
CA LYS A 59 4.00 -16.73 -15.31
C LYS A 59 3.66 -15.26 -15.45
N ILE A 60 4.60 -14.37 -15.10
CA ILE A 60 4.44 -12.92 -15.20
C ILE A 60 4.96 -12.45 -16.56
N ILE A 61 4.10 -11.80 -17.32
CA ILE A 61 4.41 -11.34 -18.67
C ILE A 61 4.71 -9.84 -18.75
N ASP A 62 4.26 -9.06 -17.75
CA ASP A 62 4.60 -7.63 -17.64
C ASP A 62 4.32 -7.12 -16.22
N VAL A 63 4.99 -6.01 -15.83
CA VAL A 63 4.75 -5.27 -14.58
C VAL A 63 4.76 -3.77 -14.89
N LYS A 64 3.69 -3.07 -14.52
CA LYS A 64 3.56 -1.62 -14.67
C LYS A 64 3.38 -0.97 -13.28
N PHE A 65 3.96 0.19 -13.11
CA PHE A 65 3.85 0.98 -11.88
C PHE A 65 2.96 2.19 -12.08
N ASN A 66 2.28 2.61 -11.02
CA ASN A 66 1.51 3.84 -10.97
C ASN A 66 1.54 4.46 -9.57
N SER A 67 1.00 5.67 -9.43
CA SER A 67 0.97 6.41 -8.16
C SER A 67 -0.26 6.13 -7.28
N SER A 68 -1.13 5.21 -7.68
CA SER A 68 -2.32 4.88 -6.91
C SER A 68 -1.94 4.37 -5.51
N ASN A 69 -2.68 4.80 -4.49
CA ASN A 69 -2.49 4.38 -3.09
C ASN A 69 -1.05 4.53 -2.55
N GLY A 70 -0.31 5.56 -2.99
CA GLY A 70 1.08 5.76 -2.57
C GLY A 70 2.10 4.94 -3.34
N GLY A 71 1.68 4.25 -4.39
CA GLY A 71 2.47 3.45 -5.29
C GLY A 71 1.98 2.02 -5.38
N SER A 72 1.45 1.68 -6.56
CA SER A 72 0.95 0.35 -6.88
C SER A 72 1.71 -0.26 -8.04
N PHE A 73 1.74 -1.57 -8.09
CA PHE A 73 2.18 -2.32 -9.25
C PHE A 73 1.02 -3.11 -9.84
N ARG A 74 0.87 -3.02 -11.15
CA ARG A 74 -0.06 -3.81 -11.94
C ARG A 74 0.72 -4.89 -12.62
N ILE A 75 0.32 -6.13 -12.38
CA ILE A 75 1.02 -7.31 -12.82
C ILE A 75 0.12 -8.05 -13.79
N TYR A 76 0.70 -8.51 -14.89
CA TYR A 76 0.01 -9.26 -15.93
C TYR A 76 0.51 -10.69 -15.91
N PHE A 77 -0.41 -11.64 -15.80
CA PHE A 77 -0.13 -13.07 -15.73
C PHE A 77 -0.79 -13.79 -16.89
N CYS A 78 -0.18 -14.90 -17.29
CA CYS A 78 -0.84 -15.93 -18.09
C CYS A 78 -0.46 -17.31 -17.56
N LYS A 79 -1.10 -18.36 -18.07
CA LYS A 79 -0.70 -19.74 -17.78
C LYS A 79 0.75 -19.98 -18.20
N LYS A 80 1.52 -20.78 -17.44
CA LYS A 80 2.92 -21.12 -17.81
C LYS A 80 3.02 -21.79 -19.17
N GLU A 81 2.02 -22.57 -19.53
CA GLU A 81 1.92 -23.33 -20.78
C GLU A 81 1.60 -22.45 -22.01
N SER A 82 1.08 -21.23 -21.81
CA SER A 82 0.78 -20.31 -22.91
C SER A 82 2.02 -20.07 -23.77
N LYS A 83 1.85 -20.20 -25.07
CA LYS A 83 2.90 -19.96 -26.11
C LYS A 83 2.80 -18.58 -26.72
N GLN A 84 1.70 -17.85 -26.44
CA GLN A 84 1.45 -16.52 -27.00
C GLN A 84 2.28 -15.44 -26.30
N PHE A 85 2.57 -15.63 -25.01
CA PHE A 85 3.28 -14.66 -24.21
C PHE A 85 4.55 -15.26 -23.60
N GLU A 86 5.62 -14.50 -23.62
CA GLU A 86 6.86 -14.83 -22.92
C GLU A 86 6.90 -14.19 -21.53
N GLU A 87 7.61 -14.81 -20.61
CA GLU A 87 7.87 -14.24 -19.31
C GLU A 87 8.79 -13.01 -19.45
N CYS A 88 8.49 -11.94 -18.70
CA CYS A 88 9.31 -10.73 -18.70
C CYS A 88 10.55 -10.85 -17.81
N ALA A 89 11.35 -11.91 -17.99
CA ALA A 89 12.42 -12.32 -17.08
C ALA A 89 13.44 -11.20 -16.78
N GLU A 90 13.88 -10.42 -17.78
CA GLU A 90 14.83 -9.32 -17.58
C GLU A 90 14.24 -8.21 -16.68
N LEU A 91 12.95 -7.88 -16.86
CA LEU A 91 12.25 -6.90 -16.01
C LEU A 91 12.14 -7.43 -14.59
N LEU A 92 11.77 -8.69 -14.42
CA LEU A 92 11.66 -9.32 -13.09
C LEU A 92 13.01 -9.33 -12.37
N GLU A 93 14.09 -9.70 -13.06
CA GLU A 93 15.44 -9.68 -12.49
C GLU A 93 15.85 -8.27 -12.04
N HIS A 94 15.58 -7.25 -12.86
CA HIS A 94 15.87 -5.86 -12.51
C HIS A 94 15.10 -5.43 -11.25
N LEU A 95 13.83 -5.71 -11.16
CA LEU A 95 12.97 -5.34 -10.03
C LEU A 95 13.37 -6.11 -8.75
N LEU A 96 13.71 -7.39 -8.86
CA LEU A 96 14.19 -8.18 -7.72
C LEU A 96 15.52 -7.63 -7.17
N LYS A 97 16.44 -7.16 -8.03
CA LYS A 97 17.68 -6.49 -7.58
C LYS A 97 17.37 -5.20 -6.81
N GLU A 98 16.34 -4.44 -7.20
CA GLU A 98 15.92 -3.24 -6.45
C GLU A 98 15.35 -3.61 -5.07
N GLU A 99 14.58 -4.70 -4.95
CA GLU A 99 14.08 -5.19 -3.66
C GLU A 99 15.24 -5.69 -2.77
N GLU A 100 16.18 -6.42 -3.34
CA GLU A 100 17.38 -6.91 -2.65
C GLU A 100 18.26 -5.75 -2.15
N LYS A 101 18.50 -4.76 -3.00
CA LYS A 101 19.25 -3.55 -2.64
C LYS A 101 18.60 -2.77 -1.50
N TYR A 102 17.28 -2.76 -1.42
CA TYR A 102 16.53 -2.12 -0.32
C TYR A 102 16.48 -2.99 0.94
N ASP A 103 16.91 -4.24 0.82
CA ASP A 103 17.00 -5.21 1.92
C ASP A 103 15.64 -5.46 2.62
N ILE A 104 14.59 -5.69 1.81
CA ILE A 104 13.22 -5.88 2.31
C ILE A 104 13.04 -7.14 3.18
N LYS A 105 14.02 -8.04 3.21
CA LYS A 105 14.00 -9.22 4.09
C LYS A 105 14.56 -8.95 5.48
N ASN A 106 15.23 -7.81 5.68
CA ASN A 106 15.86 -7.45 6.92
C ASN A 106 14.87 -6.73 7.86
N PRO A 107 14.65 -7.23 9.08
CA PRO A 107 13.79 -6.55 10.07
C PRO A 107 14.22 -5.11 10.38
N LEU A 108 15.51 -4.79 10.24
CA LEU A 108 16.01 -3.43 10.46
C LEU A 108 15.46 -2.43 9.45
N THR A 109 15.17 -2.85 8.23
CA THR A 109 14.53 -2.01 7.20
C THR A 109 13.17 -1.50 7.68
N TYR A 110 12.37 -2.36 8.29
CA TYR A 110 11.06 -2.00 8.84
C TYR A 110 11.18 -1.11 10.09
N LYS A 111 12.16 -1.38 10.96
CA LYS A 111 12.44 -0.50 12.10
C LYS A 111 12.83 0.91 11.64
N ASN A 112 13.67 1.02 10.63
CA ASN A 112 14.05 2.29 10.04
C ASN A 112 12.87 3.01 9.38
N PHE A 113 11.97 2.26 8.72
CA PHE A 113 10.72 2.80 8.18
C PHE A 113 9.86 3.43 9.29
N ILE A 114 9.61 2.71 10.38
CA ILE A 114 8.83 3.24 11.52
C ILE A 114 9.50 4.50 12.10
N ASN A 115 10.80 4.49 12.34
CA ASN A 115 11.52 5.66 12.86
C ASN A 115 11.39 6.89 11.95
N LYS A 116 11.39 6.71 10.63
CA LYS A 116 11.15 7.79 9.67
C LYS A 116 9.71 8.28 9.74
N CYS A 117 8.74 7.38 9.80
CA CYS A 117 7.34 7.73 9.97
C CYS A 117 7.11 8.52 11.25
N ASP A 118 7.67 8.09 12.38
CA ASP A 118 7.59 8.81 13.66
C ASP A 118 8.12 10.24 13.55
N THR A 119 9.26 10.39 12.86
CA THR A 119 9.86 11.70 12.65
C THR A 119 8.97 12.63 11.85
N GLU A 120 8.35 12.14 10.76
CA GLU A 120 7.46 12.93 9.92
C GLU A 120 6.12 13.23 10.63
N LEU A 121 5.55 12.26 11.32
CA LEU A 121 4.29 12.43 12.03
C LEU A 121 4.41 13.32 13.25
N LYS A 122 5.60 13.37 13.89
CA LYS A 122 5.88 14.35 14.91
C LYS A 122 5.78 15.79 14.38
N LYS A 123 6.24 16.06 13.17
CA LYS A 123 6.09 17.40 12.55
C LYS A 123 4.62 17.79 12.42
N LEU A 124 3.73 16.84 12.06
CA LEU A 124 2.29 17.09 12.02
C LEU A 124 1.76 17.50 13.41
N THR A 125 2.13 16.77 14.44
CA THR A 125 1.70 17.07 15.82
C THR A 125 2.24 18.43 16.30
N ASP A 126 3.48 18.75 15.95
CA ASP A 126 4.09 20.03 16.28
C ASP A 126 3.34 21.21 15.61
N VAL A 127 2.97 21.08 14.32
CA VAL A 127 2.15 22.07 13.61
C VAL A 127 0.78 22.23 14.27
N LEU A 128 0.11 21.15 14.65
CA LEU A 128 -1.18 21.21 15.33
C LEU A 128 -1.08 21.90 16.70
N ASN A 129 0.02 21.68 17.44
CA ASN A 129 0.28 22.40 18.68
C ASN A 129 0.44 23.91 18.47
N ILE A 130 1.16 24.32 17.43
CA ILE A 130 1.33 25.74 17.08
C ILE A 130 -0.03 26.36 16.73
N ILE A 131 -0.85 25.71 15.90
CA ILE A 131 -2.19 26.14 15.54
C ILE A 131 -3.04 26.37 16.81
N LYS A 132 -3.01 25.41 17.71
CA LYS A 132 -3.75 25.50 18.99
C LYS A 132 -3.26 26.65 19.88
N GLN A 133 -1.94 26.82 20.01
CA GLN A 133 -1.33 27.90 20.80
C GLN A 133 -1.69 29.29 20.26
N ASN A 134 -1.83 29.42 18.94
CA ASN A 134 -2.25 30.65 18.28
C ASN A 134 -3.78 30.90 18.33
N GLY A 135 -4.55 30.06 19.00
CA GLY A 135 -6.02 30.17 19.06
C GLY A 135 -6.72 29.89 17.73
N GLN A 136 -6.01 29.26 16.79
CA GLN A 136 -6.54 28.88 15.49
C GLN A 136 -7.17 27.48 15.53
N THR A 137 -8.00 27.17 14.54
CA THR A 137 -8.71 25.88 14.45
C THR A 137 -8.22 25.09 13.24
N ALA A 138 -7.85 23.83 13.46
CA ALA A 138 -7.58 22.89 12.41
C ALA A 138 -8.83 22.06 12.08
N TYR A 139 -9.01 21.74 10.79
CA TYR A 139 -10.08 20.88 10.31
C TYR A 139 -9.48 19.71 9.53
N LEU A 140 -10.10 18.54 9.65
CA LEU A 140 -9.77 17.38 8.81
C LEU A 140 -10.54 17.49 7.49
N LEU A 141 -9.88 17.32 6.36
CA LEU A 141 -10.54 17.22 5.05
C LEU A 141 -10.60 15.74 4.65
N GLY A 142 -11.81 15.18 4.68
CA GLY A 142 -12.08 13.77 4.43
C GLY A 142 -11.91 12.89 5.66
N ALA A 143 -12.83 11.93 5.86
CA ALA A 143 -12.78 10.94 6.95
C ALA A 143 -12.53 9.54 6.34
N SER A 144 -11.34 9.34 5.78
CA SER A 144 -10.92 8.05 5.20
C SER A 144 -10.35 7.11 6.25
N THR A 145 -10.33 5.80 5.97
CA THR A 145 -9.66 4.80 6.80
C THR A 145 -8.20 5.16 7.05
N LYS A 146 -7.47 5.53 5.99
CA LYS A 146 -6.06 5.95 6.08
C LYS A 146 -5.87 7.18 6.97
N GLY A 147 -6.74 8.20 6.84
CA GLY A 147 -6.73 9.37 7.73
C GLY A 147 -6.95 8.99 9.19
N ASN A 148 -7.89 8.09 9.47
CA ASN A 148 -8.11 7.57 10.83
C ASN A 148 -6.87 6.87 11.39
N CYS A 149 -6.13 6.08 10.58
CA CYS A 149 -4.89 5.45 11.03
C CYS A 149 -3.85 6.48 11.47
N VAL A 150 -3.70 7.58 10.72
CA VAL A 150 -2.77 8.67 11.08
C VAL A 150 -3.22 9.36 12.37
N LEU A 151 -4.51 9.69 12.51
CA LEU A 151 -5.05 10.31 13.72
C LEU A 151 -4.79 9.44 14.95
N GLN A 152 -5.10 8.15 14.87
CA GLN A 152 -4.88 7.19 15.96
C GLN A 152 -3.40 7.05 16.28
N TYR A 153 -2.55 6.87 15.27
CA TYR A 153 -1.12 6.71 15.49
C TYR A 153 -0.48 7.92 16.16
N CYS A 154 -0.91 9.13 15.78
CA CYS A 154 -0.43 10.38 16.36
C CYS A 154 -1.17 10.79 17.64
N ASN A 155 -2.17 10.03 18.09
CA ASN A 155 -3.03 10.37 19.21
C ASN A 155 -3.68 11.76 19.06
N ILE A 156 -4.07 12.10 17.81
CA ILE A 156 -4.76 13.34 17.46
C ILE A 156 -6.26 13.13 17.71
N ASN A 157 -6.81 13.88 18.66
CA ASN A 157 -8.21 13.83 19.06
C ASN A 157 -8.91 15.19 18.89
N GLU A 158 -10.12 15.34 19.41
CA GLU A 158 -10.94 16.55 19.32
C GLU A 158 -10.29 17.81 19.91
N ASN A 159 -9.27 17.66 20.76
CA ASN A 159 -8.51 18.80 21.29
C ASN A 159 -7.58 19.45 20.25
N TYR A 160 -7.29 18.72 19.17
CA TYR A 160 -6.49 19.19 18.03
C TYR A 160 -7.34 19.49 16.82
N VAL A 161 -8.25 18.56 16.45
CA VAL A 161 -9.10 18.65 15.27
C VAL A 161 -10.53 18.34 15.65
N LYS A 162 -11.35 19.37 15.78
CA LYS A 162 -12.71 19.24 16.30
C LYS A 162 -13.72 18.72 15.26
N TYR A 163 -13.50 19.00 13.99
CA TYR A 163 -14.43 18.67 12.92
C TYR A 163 -13.73 18.10 11.71
N ALA A 164 -14.37 17.11 11.07
CA ALA A 164 -14.01 16.62 9.75
C ALA A 164 -15.01 17.13 8.71
N VAL A 165 -14.50 17.65 7.60
CA VAL A 165 -15.30 18.00 6.42
C VAL A 165 -15.34 16.77 5.52
N GLU A 166 -16.51 16.20 5.31
CA GLU A 166 -16.71 14.95 4.57
C GLU A 166 -17.76 15.13 3.47
N ARG A 167 -17.53 14.52 2.32
CA ARG A 167 -18.40 14.59 1.16
C ARG A 167 -19.43 13.43 1.10
N ASN A 168 -19.09 12.29 1.72
CA ASN A 168 -19.99 11.15 1.77
C ASN A 168 -21.13 11.41 2.77
N PRO A 169 -22.41 11.48 2.32
CA PRO A 169 -23.55 11.77 3.20
C PRO A 169 -23.73 10.71 4.30
N GLU A 170 -23.33 9.47 4.08
CA GLU A 170 -23.43 8.40 5.09
C GLU A 170 -22.49 8.60 6.29
N LYS A 171 -21.44 9.43 6.14
CA LYS A 171 -20.49 9.75 7.20
C LYS A 171 -20.84 11.04 7.95
N ILE A 172 -21.75 11.86 7.42
CA ILE A 172 -22.16 13.12 8.05
C ILE A 172 -22.84 12.83 9.39
N GLY A 173 -22.41 13.57 10.44
CA GLY A 173 -22.93 13.40 11.81
C GLY A 173 -22.35 12.20 12.56
N ARG A 174 -21.35 11.51 11.99
CA ARG A 174 -20.60 10.45 12.66
C ARG A 174 -19.28 10.99 13.20
N CYS A 175 -18.67 10.22 14.11
CA CYS A 175 -17.35 10.52 14.66
C CYS A 175 -16.26 9.69 13.95
N THR A 176 -15.03 10.20 13.94
CA THR A 176 -13.82 9.42 13.67
C THR A 176 -13.54 8.48 14.84
N SER A 177 -12.57 7.59 14.71
CA SER A 177 -12.21 6.61 15.75
C SER A 177 -11.34 7.18 16.88
N THR A 178 -11.04 8.48 16.85
CA THR A 178 -10.26 9.21 17.89
C THR A 178 -11.05 10.39 18.43
#